data_e19394985d9e866f7441ec70b4b9c0cb
#
_entry.id   e19394985d9e866f7441ec70b4b9c0cb
#
_cell.length_a   1.000
_cell.length_b   1.000
_cell.length_c   1.000
_cell.angle_alpha   90.00
_cell.angle_beta   90.00
_cell.angle_gamma   90.00
#
_symmetry.space_group_name_H-M   'P 1'
#
loop_
_entity.id
_entity.type
_entity.pdbx_description
1 polymer ?
#
loop_
_entity_poly.entity_id
_entity_poly.type
_entity_poly.pdbx_seq_one_letter_code
_entity_poly.pdbx_strand_id
1 'polypeptide(L)'
;MKDKSLQKNISEIKGVGPKVKEELNKIGINHIQDALFLLPKKYENRTKLTSIKNLTPGEAFQFEGEILESKTIFPGRRSFMARISDGTGFLQIRLFYFSFAQAKAFKVGLHLRGYGVVRTNGSLLQVFHPSYKIFEFSKRPVLDNSLTPIYSLGSSKLTQYRARNIIKECLKEINKLNLNEQEIDSIFSQQKISTLSVKDALLKIHSPSVEDDIIKINNYKHEAQERLIVEELATNLIGVKIASEKINKLKAKQMPISLDEVQSFKDNLPFKLTNAQERTIKEISDDISLTKPMRRLVQGDVGSGKTVVAAVSMYISAKNNTQSVLLCPTEVLAEQHFKNFSAWFKNSNMKIELLTGKMPASKRKGIYQDLEDGVIDILIGTHAVFQDKVKMKNLGLIVVDEQQRFGVKQRFDLVKKSSNQIMPHQLFMTATPIPRTLAMTIFADLDTSKIDELPPGRKSVETLVYSEKKKDEIVKRLETVCKSGNQVFWLCTMIEESENLDVQAADEAKEWIKEKTNGLNIGLVHSKLSKDQRDKAIENFRSGKTDVLVCTTVIEVGMDVPNASLMVIEN
;
A
#
# COMPACT_ATOMS: atom_id res chain seq x y z
N MET A 1 22.52 -9.72 10.37
CA MET A 1 23.62 -9.05 11.11
C MET A 1 23.41 -9.21 12.61
N LYS A 2 24.11 -10.14 13.25
CA LYS A 2 24.00 -10.36 14.71
C LYS A 2 25.17 -9.73 15.48
N ASP A 3 25.89 -8.80 14.89
CA ASP A 3 26.99 -8.14 15.60
C ASP A 3 26.40 -7.16 16.63
N LYS A 4 26.68 -7.44 17.90
CA LYS A 4 26.21 -6.62 19.03
C LYS A 4 26.60 -5.14 18.90
N SER A 5 27.64 -4.83 18.14
CA SER A 5 28.10 -3.46 17.95
C SER A 5 27.15 -2.59 17.11
N LEU A 6 26.44 -3.17 16.12
CA LEU A 6 25.45 -2.47 15.31
C LEU A 6 24.10 -2.31 16.01
N GLN A 7 23.83 -3.14 17.02
CA GLN A 7 22.65 -3.03 17.88
C GLN A 7 22.84 -1.99 19.01
N LYS A 8 24.01 -1.32 19.07
CA LYS A 8 24.21 -0.19 19.98
C LYS A 8 23.20 0.90 19.74
N ASN A 9 22.79 1.55 20.83
CA ASN A 9 21.84 2.65 20.77
C ASN A 9 22.41 3.80 19.97
N ILE A 10 21.60 4.45 19.16
CA ILE A 10 22.03 5.60 18.34
C ILE A 10 22.57 6.77 19.18
N SER A 11 22.19 6.86 20.45
CA SER A 11 22.70 7.88 21.39
C SER A 11 24.20 7.76 21.70
N GLU A 12 24.83 6.63 21.37
CA GLU A 12 26.27 6.43 21.55
C GLU A 12 27.09 7.10 20.43
N ILE A 13 26.43 7.53 19.36
CA ILE A 13 27.06 8.21 18.22
C ILE A 13 27.33 9.67 18.55
N LYS A 14 28.53 10.14 18.21
CA LYS A 14 28.93 11.52 18.39
C LYS A 14 27.98 12.48 17.67
N GLY A 15 27.44 13.46 18.40
CA GLY A 15 26.49 14.43 17.88
C GLY A 15 25.02 14.08 18.09
N VAL A 16 24.71 12.93 18.70
CA VAL A 16 23.35 12.51 19.05
C VAL A 16 23.08 12.76 20.54
N GLY A 17 22.63 13.98 20.85
CA GLY A 17 22.10 14.30 22.19
C GLY A 17 20.62 13.96 22.32
N PRO A 18 20.01 14.15 23.52
CA PRO A 18 18.63 13.73 23.80
C PRO A 18 17.60 14.23 22.77
N LYS A 19 17.64 15.52 22.41
CA LYS A 19 16.72 16.11 21.42
C LYS A 19 16.89 15.53 20.02
N VAL A 20 18.11 15.20 19.62
CA VAL A 20 18.41 14.60 18.32
C VAL A 20 17.93 13.16 18.30
N LYS A 21 18.11 12.42 19.41
CA LYS A 21 17.59 11.06 19.57
C LYS A 21 16.07 11.01 19.43
N GLU A 22 15.33 11.93 20.05
CA GLU A 22 13.88 12.01 19.90
C GLU A 22 13.46 12.21 18.44
N GLU A 23 14.17 13.07 17.71
CA GLU A 23 13.89 13.30 16.30
C GLU A 23 14.25 12.10 15.42
N LEU A 24 15.29 11.35 15.73
CA LEU A 24 15.65 10.10 15.06
C LEU A 24 14.62 9.00 15.34
N ASN A 25 14.16 8.89 16.59
CA ASN A 25 13.14 7.90 16.96
C ASN A 25 11.81 8.11 16.21
N LYS A 26 11.43 9.37 15.89
CA LYS A 26 10.22 9.68 15.09
C LYS A 26 10.25 9.07 13.69
N ILE A 27 11.43 8.82 13.15
CA ILE A 27 11.64 8.20 11.83
C ILE A 27 12.13 6.75 11.95
N GLY A 28 11.96 6.13 13.13
CA GLY A 28 12.25 4.72 13.35
C GLY A 28 13.71 4.38 13.63
N ILE A 29 14.60 5.38 13.79
CA ILE A 29 16.03 5.16 14.04
C ILE A 29 16.30 5.11 15.54
N ASN A 30 16.55 3.91 16.05
CA ASN A 30 16.86 3.63 17.46
C ASN A 30 18.30 3.12 17.66
N HIS A 31 18.85 2.44 16.66
CA HIS A 31 20.16 1.80 16.68
C HIS A 31 21.04 2.30 15.52
N ILE A 32 22.34 2.00 15.62
CA ILE A 32 23.30 2.36 14.55
C ILE A 32 22.90 1.71 13.23
N GLN A 33 22.50 0.45 13.22
CA GLN A 33 22.04 -0.24 12.01
C GLN A 33 20.85 0.46 11.35
N ASP A 34 19.90 0.98 12.11
CA ASP A 34 18.73 1.66 11.54
C ASP A 34 19.15 2.90 10.74
N ALA A 35 20.17 3.63 11.24
CA ALA A 35 20.72 4.78 10.54
C ALA A 35 21.47 4.39 9.26
N LEU A 36 22.15 3.25 9.23
CA LEU A 36 22.87 2.76 8.05
C LEU A 36 21.90 2.29 6.96
N PHE A 37 20.72 1.80 7.33
CA PHE A 37 19.65 1.43 6.40
C PHE A 37 18.65 2.55 6.11
N LEU A 38 18.85 3.77 6.63
CA LEU A 38 18.18 4.96 6.13
C LEU A 38 18.82 5.35 4.78
N LEU A 39 18.41 4.69 3.71
CA LEU A 39 19.00 4.90 2.40
C LEU A 39 18.63 6.28 1.82
N PRO A 40 19.54 6.93 1.06
CA PRO A 40 19.25 8.19 0.40
C PRO A 40 18.11 8.06 -0.61
N LYS A 41 17.20 9.04 -0.62
CA LYS A 41 16.10 9.12 -1.60
C LYS A 41 16.59 9.58 -2.98
N LYS A 42 17.60 10.47 -3.01
CA LYS A 42 18.22 11.02 -4.22
C LYS A 42 19.61 11.56 -3.89
N TYR A 43 20.35 11.89 -4.94
CA TYR A 43 21.68 12.48 -4.82
C TYR A 43 21.77 13.79 -5.58
N GLU A 44 22.59 14.70 -5.07
CA GLU A 44 22.89 15.98 -5.67
C GLU A 44 24.38 16.05 -6.02
N ASN A 45 24.69 16.50 -7.23
CA ASN A 45 26.09 16.69 -7.62
C ASN A 45 26.55 18.09 -7.14
N ARG A 46 27.28 18.09 -6.02
CA ARG A 46 27.88 19.30 -5.45
C ARG A 46 29.42 19.30 -5.57
N THR A 47 29.96 18.48 -6.46
CA THR A 47 31.41 18.28 -6.60
C THR A 47 32.05 19.26 -7.58
N LYS A 48 31.25 19.92 -8.43
CA LYS A 48 31.71 20.89 -9.41
C LYS A 48 30.90 22.17 -9.37
N LEU A 49 31.55 23.30 -9.60
CA LEU A 49 30.90 24.59 -9.78
C LEU A 49 30.55 24.79 -11.25
N THR A 50 29.35 25.29 -11.51
CA THR A 50 28.94 25.71 -12.84
C THR A 50 28.92 27.22 -12.91
N SER A 51 29.60 27.81 -13.92
CA SER A 51 29.58 29.24 -14.14
C SER A 51 28.16 29.73 -14.46
N ILE A 52 27.84 30.95 -14.00
CA ILE A 52 26.46 31.49 -14.09
C ILE A 52 25.99 31.56 -15.54
N LYS A 53 26.88 31.86 -16.51
CA LYS A 53 26.55 31.88 -17.94
C LYS A 53 26.11 30.53 -18.49
N ASN A 54 26.52 29.41 -17.86
CA ASN A 54 26.25 28.05 -18.31
C ASN A 54 25.09 27.39 -17.55
N LEU A 55 24.39 28.15 -16.69
CA LEU A 55 23.23 27.64 -15.97
C LEU A 55 22.01 27.53 -16.90
N THR A 56 21.40 26.34 -16.94
CA THR A 56 20.20 26.06 -17.74
C THR A 56 18.97 26.03 -16.84
N PRO A 57 17.88 26.67 -17.24
CA PRO A 57 16.62 26.62 -16.48
C PRO A 57 16.03 25.20 -16.42
N GLY A 58 15.46 24.85 -15.28
CA GLY A 58 14.86 23.54 -15.02
C GLY A 58 15.82 22.54 -14.35
N GLU A 59 17.13 22.77 -14.39
CA GLU A 59 18.15 21.91 -13.79
C GLU A 59 18.71 22.48 -12.48
N ALA A 60 19.28 21.61 -11.65
CA ALA A 60 19.88 21.96 -10.38
C ALA A 60 21.42 22.04 -10.51
N PHE A 61 21.99 23.14 -10.08
CA PHE A 61 23.43 23.36 -10.17
C PHE A 61 24.03 23.85 -8.84
N GLN A 62 25.31 23.56 -8.64
CA GLN A 62 26.12 24.27 -7.67
C GLN A 62 26.76 25.47 -8.35
N PHE A 63 26.51 26.64 -7.80
CA PHE A 63 27.00 27.92 -8.27
C PHE A 63 27.70 28.67 -7.14
N GLU A 64 28.55 29.62 -7.50
CA GLU A 64 29.25 30.50 -6.56
C GLU A 64 29.34 31.89 -7.16
N GLY A 65 29.24 32.92 -6.34
CA GLY A 65 29.40 34.29 -6.80
C GLY A 65 29.49 35.27 -5.63
N GLU A 66 30.02 36.47 -5.90
CA GLU A 66 30.04 37.60 -4.97
C GLU A 66 28.64 38.20 -4.87
N ILE A 67 28.23 38.57 -3.67
CA ILE A 67 26.96 39.25 -3.39
C ILE A 67 27.12 40.73 -3.76
N LEU A 68 26.44 41.15 -4.83
CA LEU A 68 26.48 42.52 -5.31
C LEU A 68 25.36 43.39 -4.73
N GLU A 69 24.22 42.77 -4.45
CA GLU A 69 23.04 43.46 -3.94
C GLU A 69 22.24 42.52 -3.04
N SER A 70 21.70 43.08 -1.95
CA SER A 70 20.73 42.34 -1.13
C SER A 70 19.68 43.29 -0.59
N LYS A 71 18.41 42.92 -0.72
CA LYS A 71 17.29 43.75 -0.24
C LYS A 71 16.04 42.92 0.06
N THR A 72 15.23 43.45 0.98
CA THR A 72 13.88 42.95 1.22
C THR A 72 12.92 43.66 0.28
N ILE A 73 12.12 42.92 -0.43
CA ILE A 73 11.15 43.46 -1.40
C ILE A 73 9.75 43.46 -0.78
N PHE A 74 9.11 44.63 -0.88
CA PHE A 74 7.71 44.95 -0.65
C PHE A 74 7.21 45.68 -1.92
N PRO A 75 6.08 45.47 -2.54
CA PRO A 75 4.77 45.09 -2.03
C PRO A 75 4.35 43.67 -2.43
N GLY A 76 3.29 43.18 -1.79
CA GLY A 76 2.79 41.83 -1.93
C GLY A 76 3.37 40.89 -0.85
N ARG A 77 3.64 39.62 -1.17
CA ARG A 77 4.26 38.71 -0.20
C ARG A 77 5.70 39.14 0.05
N ARG A 78 6.04 39.50 1.32
CA ARG A 78 7.38 39.83 1.76
C ARG A 78 8.38 38.77 1.28
N SER A 79 9.42 39.20 0.54
CA SER A 79 10.46 38.31 0.02
C SER A 79 11.84 39.00 0.17
N PHE A 80 12.87 38.19 0.32
CA PHE A 80 14.26 38.66 0.32
C PHE A 80 14.89 38.28 -1.03
N MET A 81 15.65 39.22 -1.59
CA MET A 81 16.38 39.06 -2.84
C MET A 81 17.84 39.40 -2.65
N ALA A 82 18.73 38.55 -3.17
CA ALA A 82 20.13 38.84 -3.35
C ALA A 82 20.55 38.60 -4.79
N ARG A 83 21.39 39.43 -5.35
CA ARG A 83 22.01 39.29 -6.68
C ARG A 83 23.47 38.96 -6.52
N ILE A 84 23.91 37.88 -7.13
CA ILE A 84 25.28 37.41 -7.12
C ILE A 84 25.87 37.40 -8.53
N SER A 85 27.19 37.52 -8.64
CA SER A 85 27.94 37.39 -9.89
C SER A 85 29.24 36.61 -9.68
N ASP A 86 29.60 35.81 -10.65
CA ASP A 86 30.89 35.13 -10.76
C ASP A 86 31.79 35.76 -11.84
N GLY A 87 31.43 36.95 -12.34
CA GLY A 87 32.07 37.61 -13.45
C GLY A 87 31.60 37.16 -14.85
N THR A 88 30.90 36.05 -14.95
CA THR A 88 30.36 35.51 -16.25
C THR A 88 28.90 35.85 -16.47
N GLY A 89 28.19 36.19 -15.42
CA GLY A 89 26.75 36.51 -15.46
C GLY A 89 26.21 36.91 -14.10
N PHE A 90 24.89 37.07 -14.03
CA PHE A 90 24.16 37.41 -12.83
C PHE A 90 23.12 36.35 -12.49
N LEU A 91 23.03 36.01 -11.20
CA LEU A 91 22.02 35.09 -10.69
C LEU A 91 21.30 35.74 -9.50
N GLN A 92 19.98 35.67 -9.51
CA GLN A 92 19.13 36.17 -8.45
C GLN A 92 18.73 35.05 -7.49
N ILE A 93 19.01 35.21 -6.21
CA ILE A 93 18.54 34.32 -5.13
C ILE A 93 17.29 34.94 -4.52
N ARG A 94 16.23 34.17 -4.35
CA ARG A 94 14.98 34.64 -3.76
C ARG A 94 14.50 33.75 -2.63
N LEU A 95 14.24 34.37 -1.46
CA LEU A 95 13.73 33.70 -0.27
C LEU A 95 12.37 34.31 0.09
N PHE A 96 11.32 33.48 0.08
CA PHE A 96 9.97 33.88 0.49
C PHE A 96 9.74 33.70 1.99
N TYR A 97 10.53 32.82 2.61
CA TYR A 97 10.57 32.56 4.05
C TYR A 97 12.01 32.77 4.52
N PHE A 98 12.22 33.77 5.38
CA PHE A 98 13.55 34.07 5.89
C PHE A 98 13.44 34.76 7.26
N SER A 99 14.46 34.56 8.11
CA SER A 99 14.62 35.27 9.36
C SER A 99 15.40 36.57 9.13
N PHE A 100 15.27 37.51 10.08
CA PHE A 100 16.08 38.75 10.07
C PHE A 100 17.60 38.45 10.09
N ALA A 101 18.02 37.46 10.87
CA ALA A 101 19.40 37.00 10.92
C ALA A 101 19.91 36.48 9.57
N GLN A 102 19.07 35.74 8.82
CA GLN A 102 19.42 35.32 7.48
C GLN A 102 19.60 36.49 6.53
N ALA A 103 18.66 37.44 6.50
CA ALA A 103 18.80 38.65 5.67
C ALA A 103 20.06 39.46 5.98
N LYS A 104 20.38 39.62 7.28
CA LYS A 104 21.58 40.34 7.73
C LYS A 104 22.89 39.64 7.34
N ALA A 105 22.87 38.33 7.11
CA ALA A 105 24.06 37.60 6.71
C ALA A 105 24.47 37.84 5.24
N PHE A 106 23.53 38.28 4.37
CA PHE A 106 23.83 38.58 2.96
C PHE A 106 24.43 39.96 2.80
N LYS A 107 25.69 40.13 3.20
CA LYS A 107 26.42 41.39 3.05
C LYS A 107 27.07 41.49 1.68
N VAL A 108 26.99 42.64 1.04
CA VAL A 108 27.70 42.96 -0.20
C VAL A 108 29.19 42.74 -0.03
N GLY A 109 29.85 42.18 -1.03
CA GLY A 109 31.29 41.86 -0.99
C GLY A 109 31.60 40.46 -0.41
N LEU A 110 30.66 39.79 0.26
CA LEU A 110 30.84 38.40 0.64
C LEU A 110 30.49 37.47 -0.54
N HIS A 111 31.08 36.29 -0.52
CA HIS A 111 30.80 35.24 -1.50
C HIS A 111 29.73 34.30 -0.98
N LEU A 112 28.91 33.81 -1.91
CA LEU A 112 27.90 32.80 -1.64
C LEU A 112 28.11 31.61 -2.57
N ARG A 113 28.22 30.42 -1.98
CA ARG A 113 28.08 29.15 -2.73
C ARG A 113 26.69 28.57 -2.44
N GLY A 114 25.94 28.29 -3.51
CA GLY A 114 24.59 27.77 -3.43
C GLY A 114 24.38 26.56 -4.31
N TYR A 115 23.35 25.76 -3.96
CA TYR A 115 22.86 24.68 -4.79
C TYR A 115 21.32 24.78 -4.88
N GLY A 116 20.79 24.71 -6.09
CA GLY A 116 19.34 24.77 -6.30
C GLY A 116 18.95 24.71 -7.77
N VAL A 117 17.64 24.57 -8.00
CA VAL A 117 17.07 24.53 -9.37
C VAL A 117 17.02 25.95 -9.91
N VAL A 118 17.61 26.14 -11.08
CA VAL A 118 17.61 27.42 -11.79
C VAL A 118 16.26 27.60 -12.50
N ARG A 119 15.72 28.80 -12.43
CA ARG A 119 14.47 29.21 -13.09
C ARG A 119 14.69 30.51 -13.85
N THR A 120 13.79 30.84 -14.76
CA THR A 120 13.77 32.13 -15.46
C THR A 120 12.62 33.01 -15.01
N ASN A 121 12.87 34.30 -14.97
CA ASN A 121 11.83 35.33 -14.87
C ASN A 121 12.16 36.41 -15.93
N GLY A 122 11.54 36.30 -17.10
CA GLY A 122 12.00 37.02 -18.29
C GLY A 122 13.41 36.60 -18.68
N SER A 123 14.34 37.55 -18.81
CA SER A 123 15.76 37.29 -19.11
C SER A 123 16.64 36.98 -17.89
N LEU A 124 16.09 37.05 -16.67
CA LEU A 124 16.87 36.90 -15.45
C LEU A 124 16.82 35.44 -14.95
N LEU A 125 18.01 34.89 -14.66
CA LEU A 125 18.14 33.60 -13.96
C LEU A 125 17.88 33.79 -12.46
N GLN A 126 17.06 32.90 -11.89
CA GLN A 126 16.68 32.93 -10.48
C GLN A 126 16.79 31.55 -9.86
N VAL A 127 17.09 31.51 -8.55
CA VAL A 127 17.01 30.31 -7.72
C VAL A 127 16.22 30.63 -6.46
N PHE A 128 15.19 29.81 -6.20
CA PHE A 128 14.36 29.96 -5.02
C PHE A 128 14.83 29.04 -3.91
N HIS A 129 15.00 29.59 -2.70
CA HIS A 129 15.40 28.85 -1.50
C HIS A 129 16.57 27.86 -1.72
N PRO A 130 17.69 28.27 -2.35
CA PRO A 130 18.83 27.36 -2.50
C PRO A 130 19.35 26.94 -1.12
N SER A 131 19.97 25.78 -1.05
CA SER A 131 20.88 25.53 0.07
C SER A 131 22.15 26.35 -0.16
N TYR A 132 22.57 27.13 0.82
CA TYR A 132 23.70 28.04 0.60
C TYR A 132 24.63 28.15 1.82
N LYS A 133 25.86 28.61 1.56
CA LYS A 133 26.85 29.00 2.55
C LYS A 133 27.45 30.34 2.11
N ILE A 134 27.49 31.30 3.03
CA ILE A 134 28.11 32.61 2.82
C ILE A 134 29.49 32.60 3.49
N PHE A 135 30.49 33.17 2.85
CA PHE A 135 31.87 33.16 3.32
C PHE A 135 32.67 34.36 2.76
N GLU A 136 33.77 34.68 3.42
CA GLU A 136 34.79 35.55 2.91
C GLU A 136 35.64 34.80 1.87
N PHE A 137 36.05 35.41 0.78
CA PHE A 137 36.80 34.74 -0.29
C PHE A 137 38.07 34.04 0.23
N SER A 138 38.75 34.59 1.21
CA SER A 138 39.90 33.99 1.91
C SER A 138 39.59 32.67 2.63
N LYS A 139 38.30 32.45 2.96
CA LYS A 139 37.81 31.25 3.66
C LYS A 139 36.91 30.37 2.76
N ARG A 140 37.23 30.35 1.47
CA ARG A 140 36.46 29.58 0.47
C ARG A 140 36.35 28.11 0.85
N PRO A 141 35.13 27.56 0.99
CA PRO A 141 34.95 26.14 1.32
C PRO A 141 35.49 25.23 0.21
N VAL A 142 36.04 24.10 0.59
CA VAL A 142 36.41 23.03 -0.35
C VAL A 142 35.16 22.45 -0.99
N LEU A 143 35.25 22.00 -2.23
CA LEU A 143 34.18 21.27 -2.90
C LEU A 143 34.03 19.87 -2.30
N ASP A 144 32.81 19.33 -2.35
CA ASP A 144 32.58 17.95 -1.97
C ASP A 144 33.32 17.02 -2.96
N ASN A 145 33.89 15.94 -2.48
CA ASN A 145 34.60 14.94 -3.28
C ASN A 145 33.74 13.70 -3.62
N SER A 146 32.47 13.72 -3.24
CA SER A 146 31.49 12.67 -3.48
C SER A 146 30.11 13.29 -3.74
N LEU A 147 29.22 12.53 -4.36
CA LEU A 147 27.83 12.94 -4.53
C LEU A 147 27.16 13.12 -3.16
N THR A 148 26.34 14.15 -3.04
CA THR A 148 25.70 14.51 -1.76
C THR A 148 24.37 13.77 -1.58
N PRO A 149 24.26 12.84 -0.61
CA PRO A 149 23.03 12.11 -0.36
C PRO A 149 21.96 12.98 0.30
N ILE A 150 20.70 12.80 -0.12
CA ILE A 150 19.51 13.44 0.44
C ILE A 150 18.60 12.38 1.03
N TYR A 151 18.35 12.46 2.33
CA TYR A 151 17.57 11.48 3.09
C TYR A 151 16.10 11.89 3.25
N SER A 152 15.21 10.91 3.33
CA SER A 152 13.81 11.16 3.69
C SER A 152 13.70 11.28 5.21
N LEU A 153 13.52 12.48 5.73
CA LEU A 153 13.48 12.75 7.16
C LEU A 153 12.04 12.85 7.72
N GLY A 154 11.02 12.64 6.90
CA GLY A 154 9.60 12.58 7.30
C GLY A 154 9.19 13.78 8.17
N SER A 155 8.56 13.48 9.31
CA SER A 155 8.12 14.47 10.30
C SER A 155 9.22 14.96 11.25
N SER A 156 10.46 14.48 11.11
CA SER A 156 11.59 14.89 11.95
C SER A 156 12.03 16.32 11.65
N LYS A 157 12.42 17.04 12.68
CA LYS A 157 13.02 18.40 12.58
C LYS A 157 14.54 18.37 12.31
N LEU A 158 15.10 17.21 11.97
CA LEU A 158 16.50 17.10 11.61
C LEU A 158 16.79 17.79 10.28
N THR A 159 17.92 18.47 10.21
CA THR A 159 18.42 19.01 8.94
C THR A 159 19.18 17.94 8.16
N GLN A 160 19.21 18.03 6.83
CA GLN A 160 20.00 17.15 5.96
C GLN A 160 21.49 17.12 6.36
N TYR A 161 22.04 18.26 6.77
CA TYR A 161 23.41 18.35 7.25
C TYR A 161 23.66 17.50 8.50
N ARG A 162 22.75 17.57 9.49
CA ARG A 162 22.86 16.75 10.70
C ARG A 162 22.69 15.27 10.41
N ALA A 163 21.71 14.91 9.59
CA ALA A 163 21.50 13.52 9.19
C ALA A 163 22.75 12.93 8.53
N ARG A 164 23.34 13.64 7.56
CA ARG A 164 24.58 13.21 6.90
C ARG A 164 25.73 13.01 7.89
N ASN A 165 25.90 13.92 8.83
CA ASN A 165 26.99 13.83 9.83
C ASN A 165 26.78 12.61 10.75
N ILE A 166 25.56 12.36 11.22
CA ILE A 166 25.24 11.18 12.05
C ILE A 166 25.52 9.90 11.29
N ILE A 167 25.04 9.80 10.06
CA ILE A 167 25.26 8.63 9.21
C ILE A 167 26.76 8.42 8.92
N LYS A 168 27.51 9.49 8.68
CA LYS A 168 28.96 9.43 8.51
C LYS A 168 29.67 8.87 9.75
N GLU A 169 29.23 9.21 10.95
CA GLU A 169 29.76 8.62 12.18
C GLU A 169 29.35 7.14 12.32
N CYS A 170 28.12 6.77 11.95
CA CYS A 170 27.66 5.38 11.91
C CYS A 170 28.47 4.53 10.92
N LEU A 171 28.84 5.08 9.76
CA LEU A 171 29.68 4.40 8.78
C LEU A 171 31.09 4.10 9.28
N LYS A 172 31.63 4.91 10.23
CA LYS A 172 32.91 4.59 10.87
C LYS A 172 32.82 3.32 11.73
N GLU A 173 31.68 3.10 12.35
CA GLU A 173 31.47 1.87 13.14
C GLU A 173 31.41 0.63 12.24
N ILE A 174 30.73 0.68 11.09
CA ILE A 174 30.68 -0.46 10.16
C ILE A 174 32.07 -0.81 9.61
N ASN A 175 32.96 0.18 9.44
CA ASN A 175 34.33 -0.06 8.96
C ASN A 175 35.19 -0.89 9.94
N LYS A 176 34.83 -0.89 11.23
CA LYS A 176 35.51 -1.69 12.26
C LYS A 176 35.05 -3.15 12.29
N LEU A 177 33.97 -3.49 11.57
CA LEU A 177 33.37 -4.81 11.57
C LEU A 177 33.97 -5.69 10.49
N ASN A 178 34.26 -6.91 10.84
CA ASN A 178 34.62 -7.96 9.90
C ASN A 178 33.38 -8.83 9.67
N LEU A 179 32.54 -8.45 8.70
CA LEU A 179 31.34 -9.22 8.36
C LEU A 179 31.78 -10.45 7.54
N ASN A 180 31.60 -11.63 8.11
CA ASN A 180 31.84 -12.86 7.36
C ASN A 180 30.61 -13.17 6.48
N GLU A 181 30.65 -12.72 5.23
CA GLU A 181 29.61 -12.89 4.23
C GLU A 181 29.98 -13.91 3.14
N GLN A 182 31.09 -14.64 3.30
CA GLN A 182 31.69 -15.48 2.27
C GLN A 182 30.70 -16.45 1.60
N GLU A 183 29.80 -17.06 2.38
CA GLU A 183 28.82 -18.00 1.83
C GLU A 183 27.77 -17.29 0.95
N ILE A 184 27.26 -16.14 1.40
CA ILE A 184 26.27 -15.35 0.67
C ILE A 184 26.91 -14.71 -0.58
N ASP A 185 28.09 -14.16 -0.44
CA ASP A 185 28.84 -13.55 -1.53
C ASP A 185 29.19 -14.57 -2.61
N SER A 186 29.51 -15.82 -2.23
CA SER A 186 29.76 -16.89 -3.19
C SER A 186 28.50 -17.22 -4.01
N ILE A 187 27.33 -17.29 -3.38
CA ILE A 187 26.05 -17.55 -4.05
C ILE A 187 25.70 -16.41 -5.02
N PHE A 188 25.87 -15.17 -4.59
CA PHE A 188 25.55 -14.01 -5.44
C PHE A 188 26.50 -13.85 -6.61
N SER A 189 27.79 -14.16 -6.43
CA SER A 189 28.77 -14.18 -7.50
C SER A 189 28.47 -15.27 -8.53
N GLN A 190 28.10 -16.47 -8.08
CA GLN A 190 27.70 -17.58 -8.97
C GLN A 190 26.46 -17.23 -9.80
N GLN A 191 25.50 -16.50 -9.21
CA GLN A 191 24.29 -16.06 -9.89
C GLN A 191 24.46 -14.75 -10.68
N LYS A 192 25.68 -14.18 -10.73
CA LYS A 192 26.00 -12.90 -11.41
C LYS A 192 25.14 -11.72 -10.91
N ILE A 193 24.74 -11.72 -9.65
CA ILE A 193 23.88 -10.67 -9.08
C ILE A 193 24.73 -9.46 -8.68
N SER A 194 25.75 -9.65 -7.85
CA SER A 194 26.70 -8.63 -7.44
C SER A 194 27.91 -9.26 -6.78
N THR A 195 29.09 -8.62 -6.91
CA THR A 195 30.32 -9.00 -6.20
C THR A 195 30.61 -8.13 -4.99
N LEU A 196 29.78 -7.11 -4.73
CA LEU A 196 29.95 -6.22 -3.57
C LEU A 196 29.48 -6.88 -2.26
N SER A 197 30.24 -6.68 -1.19
CA SER A 197 29.78 -6.98 0.16
C SER A 197 28.66 -6.02 0.59
N VAL A 198 27.83 -6.37 1.57
CA VAL A 198 26.84 -5.45 2.15
C VAL A 198 27.50 -4.21 2.72
N LYS A 199 28.66 -4.39 3.35
CA LYS A 199 29.46 -3.28 3.88
C LYS A 199 29.85 -2.29 2.77
N ASP A 200 30.42 -2.79 1.67
CA ASP A 200 30.87 -1.94 0.57
C ASP A 200 29.67 -1.29 -0.14
N ALA A 201 28.58 -2.01 -0.28
CA ALA A 201 27.33 -1.47 -0.83
C ALA A 201 26.81 -0.29 0.02
N LEU A 202 26.76 -0.43 1.37
CA LEU A 202 26.35 0.65 2.25
C LEU A 202 27.30 1.85 2.18
N LEU A 203 28.62 1.62 2.16
CA LEU A 203 29.62 2.69 2.01
C LEU A 203 29.42 3.46 0.70
N LYS A 204 29.27 2.74 -0.42
CA LYS A 204 29.04 3.35 -1.74
C LYS A 204 27.73 4.14 -1.79
N ILE A 205 26.64 3.61 -1.25
CA ILE A 205 25.33 4.30 -1.28
C ILE A 205 25.38 5.60 -0.46
N HIS A 206 26.02 5.61 0.70
CA HIS A 206 26.08 6.81 1.53
C HIS A 206 27.14 7.83 1.09
N SER A 207 28.12 7.39 0.28
CA SER A 207 29.22 8.24 -0.20
C SER A 207 29.65 7.83 -1.62
N PRO A 208 28.73 7.94 -2.62
CA PRO A 208 29.06 7.55 -3.99
C PRO A 208 30.15 8.45 -4.57
N SER A 209 30.98 7.85 -5.41
CA SER A 209 32.04 8.55 -6.13
C SER A 209 31.46 9.58 -7.12
N VAL A 210 32.29 10.55 -7.51
CA VAL A 210 31.97 11.50 -8.59
C VAL A 210 31.85 10.80 -9.95
N GLU A 211 32.52 9.66 -10.11
CA GLU A 211 32.51 8.85 -11.31
C GLU A 211 31.26 7.99 -11.43
N ASP A 212 30.54 7.78 -10.32
CA ASP A 212 29.30 7.01 -10.33
C ASP A 212 28.23 7.75 -11.13
N ASP A 213 27.51 7.01 -11.96
CA ASP A 213 26.43 7.54 -12.79
C ASP A 213 25.23 7.97 -11.92
N ILE A 214 25.09 9.26 -11.72
CA ILE A 214 24.02 9.85 -10.90
C ILE A 214 22.62 9.48 -11.42
N ILE A 215 22.46 9.24 -12.73
CA ILE A 215 21.19 8.83 -13.32
C ILE A 215 20.86 7.40 -12.90
N LYS A 216 21.85 6.49 -12.98
CA LYS A 216 21.68 5.11 -12.53
C LYS A 216 21.35 5.05 -11.05
N ILE A 217 22.09 5.79 -10.22
CA ILE A 217 21.84 5.85 -8.75
C ILE A 217 20.46 6.38 -8.45
N ASN A 218 20.02 7.48 -9.06
CA ASN A 218 18.70 8.05 -8.80
C ASN A 218 17.54 7.19 -9.33
N ASN A 219 17.81 6.29 -10.28
CA ASN A 219 16.85 5.30 -10.81
C ASN A 219 16.97 3.91 -10.16
N TYR A 220 17.69 3.77 -9.05
CA TYR A 220 17.90 2.51 -8.34
C TYR A 220 18.52 1.38 -9.18
N LYS A 221 19.40 1.73 -10.14
CA LYS A 221 20.08 0.81 -11.06
C LYS A 221 21.59 0.70 -10.82
N HIS A 222 22.07 1.18 -9.69
CA HIS A 222 23.47 1.08 -9.30
C HIS A 222 23.74 -0.25 -8.60
N GLU A 223 24.90 -0.89 -8.84
CA GLU A 223 25.26 -2.21 -8.30
C GLU A 223 25.13 -2.34 -6.78
N ALA A 224 25.47 -1.27 -6.05
CA ALA A 224 25.35 -1.24 -4.61
C ALA A 224 23.87 -1.23 -4.13
N GLN A 225 22.97 -0.59 -4.89
CA GLN A 225 21.53 -0.64 -4.62
C GLN A 225 20.96 -2.01 -4.98
N GLU A 226 21.36 -2.58 -6.10
CA GLU A 226 20.97 -3.95 -6.49
C GLU A 226 21.39 -4.97 -5.42
N ARG A 227 22.61 -4.84 -4.88
CA ARG A 227 23.09 -5.72 -3.80
C ARG A 227 22.19 -5.66 -2.57
N LEU A 228 21.80 -4.47 -2.12
CA LEU A 228 20.91 -4.31 -0.95
C LEU A 228 19.47 -4.73 -1.25
N ILE A 229 18.95 -4.47 -2.44
CA ILE A 229 17.61 -4.91 -2.86
C ILE A 229 17.54 -6.44 -2.84
N VAL A 230 18.54 -7.10 -3.40
CA VAL A 230 18.58 -8.58 -3.42
C VAL A 230 18.73 -9.15 -2.01
N GLU A 231 19.56 -8.53 -1.17
CA GLU A 231 19.70 -8.91 0.26
C GLU A 231 18.36 -8.85 0.99
N GLU A 232 17.64 -7.75 0.86
CA GLU A 232 16.33 -7.55 1.49
C GLU A 232 15.30 -8.58 0.99
N LEU A 233 15.21 -8.76 -0.33
CA LEU A 233 14.29 -9.72 -0.94
C LEU A 233 14.64 -11.17 -0.54
N ALA A 234 15.90 -11.54 -0.57
CA ALA A 234 16.35 -12.89 -0.18
C ALA A 234 16.06 -13.14 1.31
N THR A 235 16.37 -12.19 2.18
CA THR A 235 16.10 -12.30 3.63
C THR A 235 14.60 -12.45 3.89
N ASN A 236 13.77 -11.69 3.19
CA ASN A 236 12.32 -11.77 3.30
C ASN A 236 11.81 -13.16 2.86
N LEU A 237 12.24 -13.63 1.69
CA LEU A 237 11.86 -14.94 1.15
C LEU A 237 12.30 -16.09 2.07
N ILE A 238 13.52 -16.04 2.60
CA ILE A 238 14.02 -17.04 3.55
C ILE A 238 13.20 -16.99 4.84
N GLY A 239 12.92 -15.80 5.36
CA GLY A 239 12.08 -15.62 6.56
C GLY A 239 10.69 -16.22 6.38
N VAL A 240 10.04 -15.96 5.26
CA VAL A 240 8.74 -16.53 4.90
C VAL A 240 8.82 -18.04 4.76
N LYS A 241 9.86 -18.58 4.08
CA LYS A 241 10.06 -20.03 3.93
C LYS A 241 10.24 -20.73 5.27
N ILE A 242 11.06 -20.18 6.17
CA ILE A 242 11.24 -20.72 7.53
C ILE A 242 9.91 -20.71 8.30
N ALA A 243 9.12 -19.62 8.18
CA ALA A 243 7.81 -19.54 8.82
C ALA A 243 6.84 -20.59 8.24
N SER A 244 6.83 -20.76 6.92
CA SER A 244 6.02 -21.77 6.23
C SER A 244 6.41 -23.19 6.65
N GLU A 245 7.69 -23.50 6.73
CA GLU A 245 8.15 -24.82 7.19
C GLU A 245 7.74 -25.12 8.64
N LYS A 246 7.75 -24.11 9.52
CA LYS A 246 7.22 -24.27 10.89
C LYS A 246 5.73 -24.58 10.89
N ILE A 247 4.95 -23.91 10.05
CA ILE A 247 3.51 -24.12 9.91
C ILE A 247 3.24 -25.51 9.32
N ASN A 248 4.00 -25.92 8.30
CA ASN A 248 3.87 -27.23 7.67
C ASN A 248 4.15 -28.42 8.61
N LYS A 249 4.82 -28.18 9.73
CA LYS A 249 5.01 -29.19 10.80
C LYS A 249 3.81 -29.31 11.74
N LEU A 250 2.88 -28.35 11.70
CA LEU A 250 1.64 -28.42 12.48
C LEU A 250 0.69 -29.43 11.82
N LYS A 251 -0.17 -30.04 12.63
CA LYS A 251 -1.18 -30.98 12.14
C LYS A 251 -2.50 -30.26 11.96
N ALA A 252 -3.23 -30.62 10.91
CA ALA A 252 -4.62 -30.26 10.69
C ALA A 252 -5.52 -31.48 10.74
N LYS A 253 -6.81 -31.27 10.95
CA LYS A 253 -7.79 -32.35 10.88
C LYS A 253 -8.03 -32.69 9.41
N GLN A 254 -7.83 -33.96 9.04
CA GLN A 254 -8.17 -34.44 7.71
C GLN A 254 -9.68 -34.35 7.50
N MET A 255 -10.09 -33.92 6.32
CA MET A 255 -11.50 -33.80 5.90
C MET A 255 -11.70 -34.49 4.57
N PRO A 256 -11.58 -35.85 4.53
CA PRO A 256 -11.85 -36.58 3.32
C PRO A 256 -13.35 -36.50 2.97
N ILE A 257 -13.65 -36.47 1.67
CA ILE A 257 -15.02 -36.51 1.17
C ILE A 257 -15.05 -37.29 -0.12
N SER A 258 -16.15 -38.02 -0.36
CA SER A 258 -16.35 -38.70 -1.63
C SER A 258 -16.73 -37.71 -2.75
N LEU A 259 -16.35 -38.04 -3.97
CA LEU A 259 -16.71 -37.22 -5.14
C LEU A 259 -18.23 -37.14 -5.30
N ASP A 260 -18.96 -38.22 -4.99
CA ASP A 260 -20.43 -38.29 -5.09
C ASP A 260 -21.11 -37.32 -4.10
N GLU A 261 -20.59 -37.18 -2.88
CA GLU A 261 -21.15 -36.25 -1.90
C GLU A 261 -20.94 -34.80 -2.34
N VAL A 262 -19.77 -34.48 -2.88
CA VAL A 262 -19.48 -33.12 -3.41
C VAL A 262 -20.37 -32.87 -4.63
N GLN A 263 -20.55 -33.86 -5.50
CA GLN A 263 -21.42 -33.75 -6.68
C GLN A 263 -22.88 -33.54 -6.28
N SER A 264 -23.38 -34.28 -5.30
CA SER A 264 -24.74 -34.11 -4.77
C SER A 264 -25.00 -32.68 -4.25
N PHE A 265 -24.02 -32.04 -3.63
CA PHE A 265 -24.15 -30.62 -3.22
C PHE A 265 -24.18 -29.70 -4.44
N LYS A 266 -23.31 -29.94 -5.43
CA LYS A 266 -23.23 -29.13 -6.66
C LYS A 266 -24.51 -29.20 -7.47
N ASP A 267 -25.14 -30.36 -7.55
CA ASP A 267 -26.41 -30.60 -8.29
C ASP A 267 -27.58 -29.82 -7.68
N ASN A 268 -27.50 -29.46 -6.40
CA ASN A 268 -28.49 -28.60 -5.71
C ASN A 268 -28.26 -27.10 -5.92
N LEU A 269 -27.16 -26.67 -6.58
CA LEU A 269 -26.92 -25.27 -6.88
C LEU A 269 -27.82 -24.79 -8.04
N PRO A 270 -28.27 -23.52 -8.02
CA PRO A 270 -29.14 -22.98 -9.09
C PRO A 270 -28.38 -22.67 -10.39
N PHE A 271 -27.12 -23.06 -10.52
CA PHE A 271 -26.25 -22.83 -11.67
C PHE A 271 -25.20 -23.94 -11.80
N LYS A 272 -24.62 -24.07 -12.98
CA LYS A 272 -23.50 -24.98 -13.24
C LYS A 272 -22.16 -24.27 -12.96
N LEU A 273 -21.21 -25.02 -12.42
CA LEU A 273 -19.86 -24.50 -12.17
C LEU A 273 -19.05 -24.43 -13.48
N THR A 274 -18.10 -23.49 -13.53
CA THR A 274 -17.11 -23.42 -14.61
C THR A 274 -15.99 -24.44 -14.39
N ASN A 275 -15.23 -24.76 -15.44
CA ASN A 275 -14.07 -25.64 -15.32
C ASN A 275 -13.01 -25.10 -14.33
N ALA A 276 -12.81 -23.80 -14.30
CA ALA A 276 -11.88 -23.17 -13.36
C ALA A 276 -12.35 -23.29 -11.89
N GLN A 277 -13.65 -23.20 -11.64
CA GLN A 277 -14.22 -23.43 -10.31
C GLN A 277 -14.08 -24.89 -9.90
N GLU A 278 -14.37 -25.83 -10.80
CA GLU A 278 -14.22 -27.27 -10.56
C GLU A 278 -12.78 -27.66 -10.25
N ARG A 279 -11.82 -27.13 -11.03
CA ARG A 279 -10.39 -27.31 -10.79
C ARG A 279 -10.00 -26.80 -9.41
N THR A 280 -10.44 -25.59 -9.06
CA THR A 280 -10.12 -24.97 -7.77
C THR A 280 -10.72 -25.76 -6.60
N ILE A 281 -11.96 -26.23 -6.72
CA ILE A 281 -12.59 -27.08 -5.70
C ILE A 281 -11.81 -28.38 -5.52
N LYS A 282 -11.36 -29.00 -6.60
CA LYS A 282 -10.56 -30.21 -6.53
C LYS A 282 -9.25 -29.98 -5.79
N GLU A 283 -8.50 -28.92 -6.14
CA GLU A 283 -7.25 -28.54 -5.48
C GLU A 283 -7.46 -28.33 -3.97
N ILE A 284 -8.55 -27.67 -3.57
CA ILE A 284 -8.91 -27.46 -2.16
C ILE A 284 -9.25 -28.79 -1.49
N SER A 285 -10.05 -29.64 -2.13
CA SER A 285 -10.44 -30.94 -1.59
C SER A 285 -9.23 -31.85 -1.37
N ASP A 286 -8.30 -31.86 -2.30
CA ASP A 286 -7.06 -32.61 -2.19
C ASP A 286 -6.23 -32.10 -0.98
N ASP A 287 -6.10 -30.78 -0.81
CA ASP A 287 -5.35 -30.18 0.29
C ASP A 287 -5.98 -30.45 1.67
N ILE A 288 -7.30 -30.28 1.83
CA ILE A 288 -7.97 -30.45 3.12
C ILE A 288 -8.10 -31.93 3.53
N SER A 289 -7.88 -32.85 2.60
CA SER A 289 -7.81 -34.28 2.89
C SER A 289 -6.50 -34.70 3.56
N LEU A 290 -5.49 -33.83 3.57
CA LEU A 290 -4.19 -34.07 4.16
C LEU A 290 -4.15 -33.72 5.67
N THR A 291 -3.20 -34.31 6.40
CA THR A 291 -2.92 -33.93 7.80
C THR A 291 -2.17 -32.61 7.95
N LYS A 292 -1.73 -32.03 6.84
CA LYS A 292 -1.04 -30.74 6.78
C LYS A 292 -2.09 -29.62 6.65
N PRO A 293 -1.94 -28.50 7.39
CA PRO A 293 -2.85 -27.37 7.24
C PRO A 293 -2.81 -26.81 5.82
N MET A 294 -3.94 -26.80 5.13
CA MET A 294 -4.08 -26.06 3.88
C MET A 294 -3.95 -24.55 4.16
N ARG A 295 -3.19 -23.86 3.36
CA ARG A 295 -3.13 -22.39 3.31
C ARG A 295 -3.15 -21.97 1.86
N ARG A 296 -4.35 -21.66 1.35
CA ARG A 296 -4.58 -21.44 -0.09
C ARG A 296 -5.23 -20.09 -0.36
N LEU A 297 -4.75 -19.39 -1.38
CA LEU A 297 -5.32 -18.16 -1.90
C LEU A 297 -6.08 -18.45 -3.19
N VAL A 298 -7.38 -18.22 -3.20
CA VAL A 298 -8.20 -18.24 -4.40
C VAL A 298 -8.31 -16.84 -4.98
N GLN A 299 -7.75 -16.66 -6.15
CA GLN A 299 -7.75 -15.41 -6.89
C GLN A 299 -8.71 -15.51 -8.07
N GLY A 300 -9.55 -14.50 -8.23
CA GLY A 300 -10.48 -14.42 -9.38
C GLY A 300 -11.15 -13.07 -9.41
N ASP A 301 -11.57 -12.63 -10.57
CA ASP A 301 -12.23 -11.35 -10.76
C ASP A 301 -13.52 -11.22 -9.93
N VAL A 302 -14.03 -10.00 -9.76
CA VAL A 302 -15.36 -9.79 -9.13
C VAL A 302 -16.40 -10.57 -9.91
N GLY A 303 -17.20 -11.39 -9.19
CA GLY A 303 -18.22 -12.24 -9.80
C GLY A 303 -17.71 -13.47 -10.56
N SER A 304 -16.43 -13.87 -10.42
CA SER A 304 -15.92 -15.15 -10.94
C SER A 304 -16.45 -16.38 -10.18
N GLY A 305 -17.21 -16.16 -9.09
CA GLY A 305 -17.80 -17.23 -8.30
C GLY A 305 -16.90 -17.79 -7.20
N LYS A 306 -15.97 -17.02 -6.65
CA LYS A 306 -15.17 -17.40 -5.47
C LYS A 306 -16.05 -17.87 -4.31
N THR A 307 -17.21 -17.26 -4.13
CA THR A 307 -18.16 -17.57 -3.06
C THR A 307 -18.68 -19.02 -3.12
N VAL A 308 -18.93 -19.57 -4.31
CA VAL A 308 -19.38 -20.97 -4.40
C VAL A 308 -18.25 -21.96 -4.09
N VAL A 309 -17.01 -21.62 -4.44
CA VAL A 309 -15.83 -22.42 -4.05
C VAL A 309 -15.69 -22.46 -2.53
N ALA A 310 -15.88 -21.32 -1.86
CA ALA A 310 -15.92 -21.26 -0.40
C ALA A 310 -17.06 -22.10 0.17
N ALA A 311 -18.27 -22.03 -0.42
CA ALA A 311 -19.42 -22.80 0.04
C ALA A 311 -19.16 -24.31 -0.03
N VAL A 312 -18.61 -24.82 -1.15
CA VAL A 312 -18.25 -26.24 -1.28
C VAL A 312 -17.20 -26.63 -0.23
N SER A 313 -16.20 -25.79 -0.01
CA SER A 313 -15.15 -26.05 0.99
C SER A 313 -15.72 -26.14 2.41
N MET A 314 -16.68 -25.27 2.75
CA MET A 314 -17.37 -25.27 4.05
C MET A 314 -18.35 -26.43 4.17
N TYR A 315 -18.95 -26.86 3.07
CA TYR A 315 -19.76 -28.10 3.02
C TYR A 315 -18.91 -29.33 3.37
N ILE A 316 -17.70 -29.43 2.80
CA ILE A 316 -16.79 -30.54 3.10
C ILE A 316 -16.39 -30.50 4.59
N SER A 317 -16.11 -29.34 5.14
CA SER A 317 -15.81 -29.17 6.56
C SER A 317 -16.97 -29.68 7.45
N ALA A 318 -18.19 -29.24 7.19
CA ALA A 318 -19.37 -29.63 7.96
C ALA A 318 -19.65 -31.14 7.86
N LYS A 319 -19.49 -31.78 6.68
CA LYS A 319 -19.60 -33.24 6.50
C LYS A 319 -18.59 -34.02 7.35
N ASN A 320 -17.48 -33.43 7.68
CA ASN A 320 -16.45 -33.99 8.56
C ASN A 320 -16.62 -33.63 10.06
N ASN A 321 -17.82 -33.19 10.45
CA ASN A 321 -18.14 -32.76 11.80
C ASN A 321 -17.12 -31.71 12.32
N THR A 322 -16.77 -30.74 11.46
CA THR A 322 -15.95 -29.60 11.84
C THR A 322 -16.71 -28.30 11.55
N GLN A 323 -16.50 -27.34 12.42
CA GLN A 323 -17.05 -26.00 12.26
C GLN A 323 -16.19 -25.19 11.28
N SER A 324 -16.84 -24.34 10.51
CA SER A 324 -16.16 -23.42 9.60
C SER A 324 -16.63 -21.99 9.79
N VAL A 325 -15.76 -21.06 9.44
CA VAL A 325 -16.00 -19.63 9.57
C VAL A 325 -15.73 -18.92 8.25
N LEU A 326 -16.66 -18.07 7.81
CA LEU A 326 -16.47 -17.12 6.71
C LEU A 326 -16.37 -15.70 7.27
N LEU A 327 -15.22 -15.10 7.09
CA LEU A 327 -14.95 -13.72 7.48
C LEU A 327 -15.17 -12.77 6.31
N CYS A 328 -16.02 -11.77 6.55
CA CYS A 328 -16.34 -10.73 5.59
C CYS A 328 -15.87 -9.36 6.10
N PRO A 329 -15.37 -8.47 5.24
CA PRO A 329 -14.89 -7.15 5.66
C PRO A 329 -16.02 -6.23 6.13
N THR A 330 -17.25 -6.42 5.64
CA THR A 330 -18.40 -5.57 5.94
C THR A 330 -19.63 -6.36 6.33
N GLU A 331 -20.56 -5.73 7.07
CA GLU A 331 -21.82 -6.35 7.46
C GLU A 331 -22.69 -6.66 6.24
N VAL A 332 -22.68 -5.79 5.23
CA VAL A 332 -23.46 -5.94 4.00
C VAL A 332 -23.04 -7.20 3.24
N LEU A 333 -21.71 -7.43 3.10
CA LEU A 333 -21.18 -8.64 2.47
C LEU A 333 -21.48 -9.88 3.30
N ALA A 334 -21.40 -9.80 4.63
CA ALA A 334 -21.74 -10.90 5.50
C ALA A 334 -23.22 -11.32 5.37
N GLU A 335 -24.13 -10.35 5.32
CA GLU A 335 -25.57 -10.58 5.11
C GLU A 335 -25.84 -11.17 3.71
N GLN A 336 -25.15 -10.69 2.68
CA GLN A 336 -25.25 -11.22 1.32
C GLN A 336 -24.77 -12.67 1.25
N HIS A 337 -23.62 -12.98 1.83
CA HIS A 337 -23.12 -14.35 1.90
C HIS A 337 -24.07 -15.25 2.71
N PHE A 338 -24.57 -14.76 3.84
CA PHE A 338 -25.53 -15.51 4.66
C PHE A 338 -26.80 -15.88 3.88
N LYS A 339 -27.35 -14.93 3.12
CA LYS A 339 -28.52 -15.17 2.27
C LYS A 339 -28.24 -16.25 1.20
N ASN A 340 -27.11 -16.14 0.51
CA ASN A 340 -26.71 -17.09 -0.53
C ASN A 340 -26.47 -18.49 0.05
N PHE A 341 -25.72 -18.59 1.14
CA PHE A 341 -25.43 -19.85 1.80
C PHE A 341 -26.71 -20.51 2.34
N SER A 342 -27.59 -19.73 3.00
CA SER A 342 -28.86 -20.24 3.48
C SER A 342 -29.71 -20.83 2.36
N ALA A 343 -29.66 -20.26 1.16
CA ALA A 343 -30.35 -20.81 -0.02
C ALA A 343 -29.69 -22.10 -0.56
N TRP A 344 -28.36 -22.12 -0.70
CA TRP A 344 -27.61 -23.26 -1.27
C TRP A 344 -27.57 -24.47 -0.33
N PHE A 345 -27.59 -24.24 0.99
CA PHE A 345 -27.55 -25.28 2.01
C PHE A 345 -28.93 -25.71 2.52
N LYS A 346 -30.02 -25.22 1.94
CA LYS A 346 -31.39 -25.48 2.41
C LYS A 346 -31.70 -26.98 2.57
N ASN A 347 -31.14 -27.84 1.72
CA ASN A 347 -31.38 -29.29 1.70
C ASN A 347 -30.29 -30.09 2.45
N SER A 348 -29.38 -29.43 3.19
CA SER A 348 -28.19 -30.11 3.74
C SER A 348 -28.23 -30.41 5.23
N ASN A 349 -29.31 -30.10 5.95
CA ASN A 349 -29.41 -30.20 7.42
C ASN A 349 -28.27 -29.52 8.21
N MET A 350 -27.60 -28.55 7.62
CA MET A 350 -26.48 -27.80 8.25
C MET A 350 -27.01 -26.51 8.86
N LYS A 351 -26.53 -26.19 10.06
CA LYS A 351 -26.88 -24.94 10.75
C LYS A 351 -25.91 -23.84 10.41
N ILE A 352 -26.41 -22.79 9.75
CA ILE A 352 -25.67 -21.60 9.36
C ILE A 352 -26.14 -20.42 10.19
N GLU A 353 -25.20 -19.66 10.75
CA GLU A 353 -25.53 -18.47 11.54
C GLU A 353 -24.69 -17.26 11.10
N LEU A 354 -25.30 -16.09 11.26
CA LEU A 354 -24.66 -14.79 11.00
C LEU A 354 -24.28 -14.12 12.32
N LEU A 355 -23.05 -13.59 12.41
CA LEU A 355 -22.58 -12.82 13.59
C LEU A 355 -22.01 -11.47 13.17
N THR A 356 -22.75 -10.41 13.48
CA THR A 356 -22.34 -9.03 13.21
C THR A 356 -22.34 -8.16 14.48
N GLY A 357 -21.67 -7.01 14.39
CA GLY A 357 -21.56 -6.08 15.51
C GLY A 357 -22.89 -5.44 15.95
N LYS A 358 -23.84 -5.29 15.03
CA LYS A 358 -25.15 -4.67 15.28
C LYS A 358 -26.18 -5.59 15.94
N MET A 359 -25.91 -6.88 16.04
CA MET A 359 -26.88 -7.82 16.61
C MET A 359 -27.18 -7.56 18.09
N PRO A 360 -28.44 -7.77 18.54
CA PRO A 360 -28.81 -7.71 19.96
C PRO A 360 -27.95 -8.66 20.81
N ALA A 361 -27.59 -8.20 22.02
CA ALA A 361 -26.73 -8.97 22.92
C ALA A 361 -27.30 -10.35 23.29
N SER A 362 -28.64 -10.45 23.42
CA SER A 362 -29.34 -11.71 23.70
C SER A 362 -29.14 -12.74 22.58
N LYS A 363 -29.31 -12.33 21.32
CA LYS A 363 -29.11 -13.21 20.16
C LYS A 363 -27.65 -13.65 20.04
N ARG A 364 -26.69 -12.73 20.26
CA ARG A 364 -25.26 -13.07 20.26
C ARG A 364 -24.90 -14.10 21.31
N LYS A 365 -25.49 -14.02 22.51
CA LYS A 365 -25.25 -14.98 23.60
C LYS A 365 -25.69 -16.39 23.21
N GLY A 366 -26.84 -16.53 22.54
CA GLY A 366 -27.28 -17.82 22.01
C GLY A 366 -26.33 -18.40 20.96
N ILE A 367 -25.89 -17.57 20.01
CA ILE A 367 -24.90 -17.98 18.99
C ILE A 367 -23.59 -18.44 19.63
N TYR A 368 -23.09 -17.74 20.66
CA TYR A 368 -21.86 -18.13 21.37
C TYR A 368 -21.99 -19.50 22.03
N GLN A 369 -23.14 -19.78 22.66
CA GLN A 369 -23.40 -21.07 23.27
C GLN A 369 -23.48 -22.18 22.21
N ASP A 370 -24.26 -21.97 21.14
CA ASP A 370 -24.41 -22.94 20.04
C ASP A 370 -23.07 -23.24 19.33
N LEU A 371 -22.15 -22.27 19.26
CA LEU A 371 -20.79 -22.47 18.73
C LEU A 371 -19.93 -23.33 19.68
N GLU A 372 -19.98 -23.05 20.98
CA GLU A 372 -19.25 -23.79 22.00
C GLU A 372 -19.78 -25.22 22.14
N ASP A 373 -21.07 -25.44 21.96
CA ASP A 373 -21.71 -26.75 21.94
C ASP A 373 -21.50 -27.52 20.65
N GLY A 374 -21.06 -26.83 19.56
CA GLY A 374 -20.84 -27.44 18.25
C GLY A 374 -22.12 -27.65 17.43
N VAL A 375 -23.19 -26.91 17.74
CA VAL A 375 -24.49 -26.99 17.05
C VAL A 375 -24.47 -26.21 15.73
N ILE A 376 -23.66 -25.14 15.64
CA ILE A 376 -23.49 -24.36 14.42
C ILE A 376 -22.35 -24.95 13.61
N ASP A 377 -22.62 -25.32 12.36
CA ASP A 377 -21.64 -25.86 11.40
C ASP A 377 -20.88 -24.74 10.69
N ILE A 378 -21.59 -23.68 10.29
CA ILE A 378 -21.05 -22.59 9.49
C ILE A 378 -21.39 -21.25 10.14
N LEU A 379 -20.35 -20.49 10.49
CA LEU A 379 -20.49 -19.14 10.97
C LEU A 379 -20.05 -18.13 9.90
N ILE A 380 -20.92 -17.20 9.55
CA ILE A 380 -20.58 -16.07 8.68
C ILE A 380 -20.54 -14.81 9.53
N GLY A 381 -19.51 -13.97 9.40
CA GLY A 381 -19.45 -12.78 10.21
C GLY A 381 -18.34 -11.80 9.83
N THR A 382 -18.32 -10.71 10.58
CA THR A 382 -17.33 -9.64 10.45
C THR A 382 -16.33 -9.68 11.62
N HIS A 383 -15.72 -8.55 11.95
CA HIS A 383 -14.82 -8.44 13.11
C HIS A 383 -15.40 -8.98 14.44
N ALA A 384 -16.72 -9.11 14.58
CA ALA A 384 -17.36 -9.68 15.76
C ALA A 384 -16.88 -11.11 16.06
N VAL A 385 -16.47 -11.87 15.05
CA VAL A 385 -15.96 -13.23 15.18
C VAL A 385 -14.61 -13.29 15.93
N PHE A 386 -13.83 -12.21 15.91
CA PHE A 386 -12.54 -12.16 16.62
C PHE A 386 -12.67 -11.96 18.13
N GLN A 387 -13.85 -11.62 18.65
CA GLN A 387 -14.03 -11.39 20.08
C GLN A 387 -13.68 -12.64 20.89
N ASP A 388 -13.04 -12.48 22.05
CA ASP A 388 -12.61 -13.59 22.93
C ASP A 388 -13.76 -14.48 23.39
N LYS A 389 -14.98 -13.93 23.42
CA LYS A 389 -16.20 -14.66 23.77
C LYS A 389 -16.65 -15.68 22.72
N VAL A 390 -16.16 -15.58 21.49
CA VAL A 390 -16.47 -16.53 20.41
C VAL A 390 -15.52 -17.70 20.54
N LYS A 391 -16.01 -18.80 21.06
CA LYS A 391 -15.28 -20.07 21.16
C LYS A 391 -15.94 -21.09 20.23
N MET A 392 -15.16 -21.91 19.57
CA MET A 392 -15.63 -22.97 18.69
C MET A 392 -15.13 -24.30 19.20
N LYS A 393 -16.04 -25.28 19.25
CA LYS A 393 -15.73 -26.62 19.75
C LYS A 393 -14.73 -27.36 18.86
N ASN A 394 -14.89 -27.23 17.55
CA ASN A 394 -14.14 -28.02 16.58
C ASN A 394 -13.92 -27.22 15.28
N LEU A 395 -13.21 -26.09 15.37
CA LEU A 395 -12.91 -25.25 14.20
C LEU A 395 -11.95 -25.97 13.26
N GLY A 396 -12.39 -26.27 12.04
CA GLY A 396 -11.60 -26.99 11.03
C GLY A 396 -11.20 -26.14 9.83
N LEU A 397 -12.04 -25.16 9.45
CA LEU A 397 -11.81 -24.33 8.26
C LEU A 397 -12.08 -22.85 8.55
N ILE A 398 -11.16 -21.98 8.14
CA ILE A 398 -11.31 -20.54 8.14
C ILE A 398 -11.28 -20.06 6.69
N VAL A 399 -12.32 -19.36 6.27
CA VAL A 399 -12.40 -18.70 4.97
C VAL A 399 -12.36 -17.19 5.20
N VAL A 400 -11.50 -16.47 4.49
CA VAL A 400 -11.36 -15.01 4.59
C VAL A 400 -11.64 -14.41 3.23
N ASP A 401 -12.71 -13.61 3.15
CA ASP A 401 -13.02 -12.87 1.93
C ASP A 401 -12.36 -11.51 1.94
N GLU A 402 -11.88 -11.06 0.77
CA GLU A 402 -11.14 -9.80 0.59
C GLU A 402 -9.98 -9.66 1.59
N GLN A 403 -9.06 -10.61 1.54
CA GLN A 403 -7.95 -10.77 2.48
C GLN A 403 -7.20 -9.47 2.78
N GLN A 404 -7.02 -8.56 1.80
CA GLN A 404 -6.28 -7.31 1.95
C GLN A 404 -6.88 -6.36 3.00
N ARG A 405 -8.14 -6.54 3.37
CA ARG A 405 -8.84 -5.74 4.39
C ARG A 405 -8.64 -6.22 5.82
N PHE A 406 -7.96 -7.36 6.02
CA PHE A 406 -7.70 -7.91 7.35
C PHE A 406 -6.23 -7.81 7.72
N GLY A 407 -5.95 -7.23 8.89
CA GLY A 407 -4.60 -7.13 9.43
C GLY A 407 -3.99 -8.51 9.78
N VAL A 408 -2.67 -8.61 9.73
CA VAL A 408 -1.93 -9.84 10.05
C VAL A 408 -2.27 -10.36 11.45
N LYS A 409 -2.36 -9.47 12.45
CA LYS A 409 -2.70 -9.83 13.84
C LYS A 409 -4.07 -10.52 13.94
N GLN A 410 -5.08 -10.00 13.25
CA GLN A 410 -6.43 -10.57 13.27
C GLN A 410 -6.48 -12.01 12.76
N ARG A 411 -5.71 -12.31 11.72
CA ARG A 411 -5.59 -13.67 11.17
C ARG A 411 -4.94 -14.63 12.16
N PHE A 412 -3.92 -14.20 12.90
CA PHE A 412 -3.30 -15.00 13.96
C PHE A 412 -4.23 -15.28 15.14
N ASP A 413 -5.08 -14.32 15.52
CA ASP A 413 -6.00 -14.46 16.64
C ASP A 413 -7.08 -15.52 16.39
N LEU A 414 -7.48 -15.74 15.12
CA LEU A 414 -8.38 -16.85 14.77
C LEU A 414 -7.71 -18.23 14.89
N VAL A 415 -6.48 -18.33 14.45
CA VAL A 415 -5.74 -19.60 14.57
C VAL A 415 -5.61 -20.02 16.04
N LYS A 416 -5.45 -19.06 16.95
CA LYS A 416 -5.38 -19.33 18.41
C LYS A 416 -6.70 -19.83 19.02
N LYS A 417 -7.84 -19.63 18.34
CA LYS A 417 -9.17 -20.11 18.81
C LYS A 417 -9.38 -21.61 18.64
N SER A 418 -8.48 -22.28 17.93
CA SER A 418 -8.48 -23.74 17.85
C SER A 418 -7.97 -24.34 19.18
N SER A 419 -8.79 -25.18 19.82
CA SER A 419 -8.59 -25.64 21.20
C SER A 419 -7.52 -26.73 21.41
N ASN A 420 -6.97 -27.37 20.33
CA ASN A 420 -6.26 -28.66 20.46
C ASN A 420 -4.92 -28.77 19.74
N GLN A 421 -4.09 -27.74 19.66
CA GLN A 421 -2.80 -27.79 18.90
C GLN A 421 -2.97 -28.19 17.41
N ILE A 422 -4.21 -28.38 16.95
CA ILE A 422 -4.57 -28.69 15.56
C ILE A 422 -4.88 -27.36 14.87
N MET A 423 -4.14 -27.07 13.81
CA MET A 423 -4.33 -25.83 13.06
C MET A 423 -5.52 -25.99 12.09
N PRO A 424 -6.50 -25.08 12.06
CA PRO A 424 -7.55 -25.11 11.04
C PRO A 424 -6.97 -24.83 9.65
N HIS A 425 -7.57 -25.43 8.63
CA HIS A 425 -7.30 -25.09 7.24
C HIS A 425 -7.69 -23.63 6.98
N GLN A 426 -6.98 -22.95 6.08
CA GLN A 426 -7.19 -21.55 5.77
C GLN A 426 -7.36 -21.34 4.27
N LEU A 427 -8.49 -20.79 3.89
CA LEU A 427 -8.81 -20.40 2.53
C LEU A 427 -8.94 -18.87 2.46
N PHE A 428 -8.12 -18.24 1.66
CA PHE A 428 -8.16 -16.80 1.43
C PHE A 428 -8.75 -16.52 0.06
N MET A 429 -9.56 -15.48 -0.06
CA MET A 429 -10.13 -15.05 -1.33
C MET A 429 -9.77 -13.60 -1.60
N THR A 430 -9.51 -13.26 -2.85
CA THR A 430 -9.30 -11.88 -3.30
C THR A 430 -9.83 -11.67 -4.71
N ALA A 431 -10.42 -10.48 -4.93
CA ALA A 431 -10.82 -10.03 -6.27
C ALA A 431 -9.69 -9.26 -6.97
N THR A 432 -8.73 -8.71 -6.21
CA THR A 432 -7.61 -7.97 -6.80
C THR A 432 -6.58 -8.92 -7.40
N PRO A 433 -6.25 -8.78 -8.70
CA PRO A 433 -5.18 -9.54 -9.29
C PRO A 433 -3.84 -9.11 -8.68
N ILE A 434 -3.19 -10.02 -7.96
CA ILE A 434 -1.85 -9.77 -7.42
C ILE A 434 -0.85 -10.35 -8.43
N PRO A 435 0.06 -9.55 -8.98
CA PRO A 435 1.10 -10.06 -9.86
C PRO A 435 1.84 -11.24 -9.22
N ARG A 436 2.08 -12.31 -9.98
CA ARG A 436 2.66 -13.56 -9.44
C ARG A 436 3.95 -13.31 -8.67
N THR A 437 4.81 -12.42 -9.14
CA THR A 437 6.05 -12.02 -8.46
C THR A 437 5.80 -11.35 -7.11
N LEU A 438 4.82 -10.47 -7.02
CA LEU A 438 4.42 -9.82 -5.77
C LEU A 438 3.72 -10.80 -4.84
N ALA A 439 2.88 -11.69 -5.38
CA ALA A 439 2.24 -12.76 -4.61
C ALA A 439 3.28 -13.69 -3.97
N MET A 440 4.33 -14.04 -4.69
CA MET A 440 5.44 -14.85 -4.16
C MET A 440 6.21 -14.14 -3.04
N THR A 441 6.26 -12.81 -3.05
CA THR A 441 6.97 -12.03 -2.01
C THR A 441 6.11 -11.81 -0.77
N ILE A 442 4.82 -11.51 -0.97
CA ILE A 442 3.90 -11.16 0.14
C ILE A 442 3.20 -12.41 0.70
N PHE A 443 2.93 -13.40 -0.15
CA PHE A 443 2.14 -14.60 0.14
C PHE A 443 2.90 -15.88 -0.19
N ALA A 444 4.23 -15.86 -0.12
CA ALA A 444 5.10 -16.98 -0.51
C ALA A 444 4.84 -18.28 0.28
N ASP A 445 4.03 -18.20 1.33
CA ASP A 445 3.60 -19.32 2.16
C ASP A 445 2.18 -19.83 1.84
N LEU A 446 1.52 -19.27 0.81
CA LEU A 446 0.19 -19.69 0.36
C LEU A 446 0.25 -20.39 -1.00
N ASP A 447 -0.39 -21.55 -1.07
CA ASP A 447 -0.71 -22.14 -2.36
C ASP A 447 -1.76 -21.28 -3.09
N THR A 448 -1.69 -21.17 -4.41
CA THR A 448 -2.57 -20.28 -5.17
C THR A 448 -3.38 -21.02 -6.21
N SER A 449 -4.70 -20.79 -6.21
CA SER A 449 -5.63 -21.21 -7.25
C SER A 449 -6.18 -19.99 -7.96
N LYS A 450 -6.33 -20.06 -9.29
CA LYS A 450 -6.84 -18.97 -10.10
C LYS A 450 -8.13 -19.38 -10.79
N ILE A 451 -9.19 -18.59 -10.59
CA ILE A 451 -10.44 -18.69 -11.34
C ILE A 451 -10.34 -17.69 -12.49
N ASP A 452 -9.95 -18.20 -13.64
CA ASP A 452 -9.66 -17.46 -14.87
C ASP A 452 -10.79 -17.54 -15.91
N GLU A 453 -11.96 -18.05 -15.51
CA GLU A 453 -13.16 -18.11 -16.32
C GLU A 453 -14.28 -17.27 -15.69
N LEU A 454 -15.08 -16.64 -16.54
CA LEU A 454 -16.30 -15.96 -16.11
C LEU A 454 -17.49 -16.93 -16.15
N PRO A 455 -18.42 -16.84 -15.19
CA PRO A 455 -19.63 -17.65 -15.21
C PRO A 455 -20.46 -17.45 -16.49
N PRO A 456 -21.19 -18.46 -16.94
CA PRO A 456 -22.04 -18.36 -18.12
C PRO A 456 -23.01 -17.17 -18.02
N GLY A 457 -23.19 -16.45 -19.13
CA GLY A 457 -24.07 -15.27 -19.20
C GLY A 457 -23.45 -13.94 -18.82
N ARG A 458 -22.23 -13.92 -18.27
CA ARG A 458 -21.54 -12.66 -17.96
C ARG A 458 -20.82 -12.12 -19.20
N LYS A 459 -21.09 -10.87 -19.53
CA LYS A 459 -20.41 -10.16 -20.62
C LYS A 459 -19.07 -9.60 -20.13
N SER A 460 -18.08 -9.53 -21.02
CA SER A 460 -16.82 -8.86 -20.76
C SER A 460 -17.05 -7.35 -20.55
N VAL A 461 -16.31 -6.76 -19.63
CA VAL A 461 -16.31 -5.30 -19.42
C VAL A 461 -15.41 -4.65 -20.45
N GLU A 462 -15.94 -3.67 -21.18
CA GLU A 462 -15.19 -2.84 -22.09
C GLU A 462 -14.77 -1.54 -21.36
N THR A 463 -13.48 -1.22 -21.38
CA THR A 463 -12.95 0.00 -20.77
C THR A 463 -12.53 0.98 -21.86
N LEU A 464 -13.12 2.17 -21.86
CA LEU A 464 -12.85 3.24 -22.82
C LEU A 464 -12.25 4.45 -22.07
N VAL A 465 -11.23 5.06 -22.66
CA VAL A 465 -10.61 6.27 -22.12
C VAL A 465 -11.04 7.46 -22.96
N TYR A 466 -11.59 8.48 -22.30
CA TYR A 466 -12.01 9.73 -22.93
C TYR A 466 -11.24 10.90 -22.36
N SER A 467 -10.97 11.92 -23.20
CA SER A 467 -10.44 13.18 -22.70
C SER A 467 -11.54 13.96 -21.96
N GLU A 468 -11.17 14.77 -20.98
CA GLU A 468 -12.09 15.62 -20.20
C GLU A 468 -13.02 16.49 -21.10
N LYS A 469 -12.54 16.91 -22.27
CA LYS A 469 -13.33 17.69 -23.25
C LYS A 469 -14.56 16.96 -23.79
N LYS A 470 -14.63 15.63 -23.60
CA LYS A 470 -15.78 14.81 -24.05
C LYS A 470 -16.74 14.44 -22.92
N LYS A 471 -16.64 15.10 -21.78
CA LYS A 471 -17.49 14.85 -20.60
C LYS A 471 -19.00 15.00 -20.93
N ASP A 472 -19.37 15.98 -21.74
CA ASP A 472 -20.76 16.17 -22.20
C ASP A 472 -21.29 15.00 -23.08
N GLU A 473 -20.42 14.35 -23.86
CA GLU A 473 -20.80 13.16 -24.65
C GLU A 473 -21.07 11.96 -23.73
N ILE A 474 -20.29 11.83 -22.66
CA ILE A 474 -20.46 10.75 -21.65
C ILE A 474 -21.82 10.91 -20.95
N VAL A 475 -22.23 12.14 -20.60
CA VAL A 475 -23.53 12.39 -19.95
C VAL A 475 -24.70 12.04 -20.87
N LYS A 476 -24.63 12.34 -22.16
CA LYS A 476 -25.66 11.92 -23.14
C LYS A 476 -25.77 10.39 -23.22
N ARG A 477 -24.63 9.67 -23.19
CA ARG A 477 -24.61 8.20 -23.18
C ARG A 477 -25.20 7.66 -21.88
N LEU A 478 -24.92 8.29 -20.75
CA LEU A 478 -25.47 7.98 -19.43
C LEU A 478 -27.01 8.04 -19.45
N GLU A 479 -27.60 9.13 -20.02
CA GLU A 479 -29.06 9.20 -20.17
C GLU A 479 -29.65 8.06 -20.98
N THR A 480 -28.98 7.65 -22.06
CA THR A 480 -29.42 6.54 -22.90
C THR A 480 -29.39 5.23 -22.13
N VAL A 481 -28.33 5.00 -21.34
CA VAL A 481 -28.19 3.80 -20.50
C VAL A 481 -29.28 3.75 -19.42
N CYS A 482 -29.53 4.87 -18.73
CA CYS A 482 -30.58 4.93 -17.70
C CYS A 482 -31.98 4.76 -18.29
N LYS A 483 -32.28 5.34 -19.46
CA LYS A 483 -33.57 5.16 -20.16
C LYS A 483 -33.82 3.72 -20.61
N SER A 484 -32.77 2.91 -20.78
CA SER A 484 -32.89 1.47 -21.07
C SER A 484 -33.09 0.60 -19.83
N GLY A 485 -33.31 1.20 -18.64
CA GLY A 485 -33.54 0.50 -17.38
C GLY A 485 -32.27 0.08 -16.63
N ASN A 486 -31.11 0.54 -17.08
CA ASN A 486 -29.84 0.29 -16.40
C ASN A 486 -29.47 1.44 -15.47
N GLN A 487 -28.56 1.14 -14.54
CA GLN A 487 -28.04 2.10 -13.56
C GLN A 487 -26.56 2.38 -13.78
N VAL A 488 -26.10 3.52 -13.27
CA VAL A 488 -24.74 4.01 -13.50
C VAL A 488 -24.06 4.37 -12.18
N PHE A 489 -22.81 3.93 -12.03
CA PHE A 489 -21.89 4.47 -11.03
C PHE A 489 -21.09 5.61 -11.64
N TRP A 490 -21.00 6.74 -10.92
CA TRP A 490 -20.11 7.85 -11.24
C TRP A 490 -19.13 8.03 -10.09
N LEU A 491 -17.88 7.60 -10.29
CA LEU A 491 -16.84 7.62 -9.28
C LEU A 491 -15.94 8.86 -9.48
N CYS A 492 -15.92 9.74 -8.49
CA CYS A 492 -14.98 10.86 -8.43
C CYS A 492 -13.73 10.41 -7.68
N THR A 493 -12.59 10.40 -8.37
CA THR A 493 -11.28 10.09 -7.77
C THR A 493 -10.48 11.37 -7.66
N MET A 494 -9.67 11.52 -6.62
CA MET A 494 -8.83 12.69 -6.43
C MET A 494 -7.34 12.32 -6.39
N ILE A 495 -6.51 13.23 -6.88
CA ILE A 495 -5.05 13.09 -6.96
C ILE A 495 -4.35 13.55 -5.67
N GLU A 496 -5.02 14.27 -4.76
CA GLU A 496 -4.44 14.83 -3.54
C GLU A 496 -5.13 14.34 -2.27
N GLU A 497 -4.35 14.12 -1.19
CA GLU A 497 -4.74 13.58 0.12
C GLU A 497 -5.64 14.52 0.97
N SER A 498 -6.71 15.08 0.41
CA SER A 498 -7.63 15.95 1.16
C SER A 498 -9.08 15.47 1.07
N GLU A 499 -9.56 14.78 2.11
CA GLU A 499 -10.96 14.31 2.22
C GLU A 499 -12.02 15.41 2.01
N ASN A 500 -11.67 16.67 2.24
CA ASN A 500 -12.58 17.80 2.04
C ASN A 500 -12.81 18.13 0.57
N LEU A 501 -11.81 17.96 -0.25
CA LEU A 501 -11.85 18.21 -1.69
C LEU A 501 -12.60 17.08 -2.42
N ASP A 502 -12.47 15.83 -1.96
CA ASP A 502 -13.22 14.68 -2.51
C ASP A 502 -14.73 14.85 -2.40
N VAL A 503 -15.18 15.33 -1.24
CA VAL A 503 -16.61 15.57 -0.99
C VAL A 503 -17.13 16.68 -1.89
N GLN A 504 -16.37 17.78 -2.02
CA GLN A 504 -16.76 18.90 -2.87
C GLN A 504 -16.82 18.47 -4.34
N ALA A 505 -15.86 17.69 -4.83
CA ALA A 505 -15.87 17.18 -6.21
C ALA A 505 -17.09 16.28 -6.50
N ALA A 506 -17.48 15.43 -5.54
CA ALA A 506 -18.66 14.58 -5.70
C ALA A 506 -19.96 15.38 -5.65
N ASP A 507 -20.06 16.41 -4.80
CA ASP A 507 -21.21 17.33 -4.78
C ASP A 507 -21.32 18.13 -6.10
N GLU A 508 -20.22 18.68 -6.59
CA GLU A 508 -20.16 19.41 -7.85
C GLU A 508 -20.52 18.51 -9.05
N ALA A 509 -20.00 17.28 -9.09
CA ALA A 509 -20.33 16.31 -10.12
C ALA A 509 -21.83 15.97 -10.11
N LYS A 510 -22.43 15.77 -8.93
CA LYS A 510 -23.85 15.49 -8.79
C LYS A 510 -24.72 16.63 -9.36
N GLU A 511 -24.46 17.88 -8.94
CA GLU A 511 -25.22 19.03 -9.41
C GLU A 511 -25.01 19.24 -10.93
N TRP A 512 -23.80 19.10 -11.42
CA TRP A 512 -23.49 19.18 -12.84
C TRP A 512 -24.21 18.11 -13.68
N ILE A 513 -24.23 16.85 -13.25
CA ILE A 513 -24.97 15.77 -13.92
C ILE A 513 -26.47 16.08 -13.92
N LYS A 514 -27.00 16.58 -12.80
CA LYS A 514 -28.40 16.94 -12.64
C LYS A 514 -28.83 18.06 -13.58
N GLU A 515 -27.98 19.06 -13.78
CA GLU A 515 -28.23 20.15 -14.72
C GLU A 515 -28.22 19.71 -16.21
N LYS A 516 -27.38 18.73 -16.52
CA LYS A 516 -27.17 18.22 -17.87
C LYS A 516 -28.14 17.11 -18.28
N THR A 517 -28.84 16.50 -17.31
CA THR A 517 -29.75 15.36 -17.54
C THR A 517 -31.19 15.72 -17.17
N ASN A 518 -32.15 15.23 -17.97
CA ASN A 518 -33.56 15.48 -17.73
C ASN A 518 -34.23 14.29 -17.04
N GLY A 519 -34.64 14.47 -15.76
CA GLY A 519 -35.53 13.55 -15.07
C GLY A 519 -34.84 12.31 -14.49
N LEU A 520 -33.48 12.27 -14.39
CA LEU A 520 -32.77 11.20 -13.71
C LEU A 520 -32.69 11.43 -12.19
N ASN A 521 -32.86 10.37 -11.43
CA ASN A 521 -32.68 10.38 -9.99
C ASN A 521 -31.21 10.15 -9.65
N ILE A 522 -30.54 11.16 -9.09
CA ILE A 522 -29.12 11.11 -8.78
C ILE A 522 -28.92 11.01 -7.27
N GLY A 523 -28.31 9.91 -6.85
CA GLY A 523 -27.86 9.67 -5.48
C GLY A 523 -26.42 10.12 -5.26
N LEU A 524 -26.05 10.34 -4.00
CA LEU A 524 -24.69 10.74 -3.60
C LEU A 524 -24.23 9.92 -2.40
N VAL A 525 -22.97 9.44 -2.45
CA VAL A 525 -22.31 8.72 -1.35
C VAL A 525 -20.87 9.17 -1.20
N HIS A 526 -20.51 9.70 -0.01
CA HIS A 526 -19.16 10.12 0.35
C HIS A 526 -18.87 9.90 1.84
N SER A 527 -17.62 10.08 2.28
CA SER A 527 -17.14 9.79 3.64
C SER A 527 -17.85 10.58 4.76
N LYS A 528 -18.31 11.83 4.49
CA LYS A 528 -18.96 12.69 5.48
C LYS A 528 -20.43 12.37 5.75
N LEU A 529 -21.06 11.53 4.93
CA LEU A 529 -22.44 11.11 5.21
C LEU A 529 -22.49 10.25 6.46
N SER A 530 -23.54 10.46 7.27
CA SER A 530 -23.84 9.54 8.37
C SER A 530 -24.08 8.13 7.83
N LYS A 531 -23.87 7.12 8.69
CA LYS A 531 -24.06 5.72 8.30
C LYS A 531 -25.47 5.48 7.75
N ASP A 532 -26.49 6.02 8.40
CA ASP A 532 -27.89 5.85 8.01
C ASP A 532 -28.21 6.50 6.67
N GLN A 533 -27.62 7.67 6.40
CA GLN A 533 -27.76 8.36 5.10
C GLN A 533 -27.10 7.56 3.98
N ARG A 534 -25.93 7.00 4.24
CA ARG A 534 -25.20 6.17 3.29
C ARG A 534 -25.95 4.88 2.98
N ASP A 535 -26.40 4.17 4.02
CA ASP A 535 -27.15 2.92 3.90
C ASP A 535 -28.44 3.16 3.09
N LYS A 536 -29.15 4.28 3.35
CA LYS A 536 -30.35 4.67 2.62
C LYS A 536 -30.08 5.02 1.13
N ALA A 537 -28.99 5.73 0.84
CA ALA A 537 -28.62 6.05 -0.53
C ALA A 537 -28.28 4.78 -1.34
N ILE A 538 -27.56 3.87 -0.73
CA ILE A 538 -27.21 2.57 -1.31
C ILE A 538 -28.46 1.72 -1.55
N GLU A 539 -29.38 1.67 -0.59
CA GLU A 539 -30.62 0.91 -0.72
C GLU A 539 -31.54 1.50 -1.81
N ASN A 540 -31.63 2.81 -1.93
CA ASN A 540 -32.36 3.47 -3.01
C ASN A 540 -31.75 3.14 -4.39
N PHE A 541 -30.43 3.03 -4.47
CA PHE A 541 -29.76 2.63 -5.71
C PHE A 541 -30.00 1.15 -6.02
N ARG A 542 -29.89 0.26 -5.04
CA ARG A 542 -30.19 -1.18 -5.21
C ARG A 542 -31.63 -1.45 -5.61
N SER A 543 -32.56 -0.69 -5.07
CA SER A 543 -33.99 -0.84 -5.37
C SER A 543 -34.42 -0.18 -6.68
N GLY A 544 -33.48 0.42 -7.45
CA GLY A 544 -33.78 1.07 -8.72
C GLY A 544 -34.47 2.44 -8.59
N LYS A 545 -34.54 3.02 -7.38
CA LYS A 545 -35.08 4.36 -7.15
C LYS A 545 -34.11 5.47 -7.56
N THR A 546 -32.85 5.14 -7.67
CA THR A 546 -31.76 6.03 -8.09
C THR A 546 -31.15 5.48 -9.35
N ASP A 547 -31.03 6.30 -10.39
CA ASP A 547 -30.51 5.93 -11.71
C ASP A 547 -28.98 6.05 -11.76
N VAL A 548 -28.45 7.11 -11.16
CA VAL A 548 -27.01 7.41 -11.12
C VAL A 548 -26.57 7.59 -9.68
N LEU A 549 -25.58 6.83 -9.26
CA LEU A 549 -24.95 6.99 -7.95
C LEU A 549 -23.59 7.66 -8.10
N VAL A 550 -23.51 8.94 -7.72
CA VAL A 550 -22.25 9.66 -7.61
C VAL A 550 -21.57 9.30 -6.29
N CYS A 551 -20.30 8.98 -6.34
CA CYS A 551 -19.58 8.50 -5.17
C CYS A 551 -18.09 8.86 -5.21
N THR A 552 -17.49 8.93 -4.03
CA THR A 552 -16.04 8.92 -3.87
C THR A 552 -15.53 7.48 -3.73
N THR A 553 -14.23 7.28 -3.54
CA THR A 553 -13.58 5.96 -3.34
C THR A 553 -14.12 5.14 -2.14
N VAL A 554 -15.09 5.70 -1.40
CA VAL A 554 -15.76 5.07 -0.24
C VAL A 554 -16.73 3.96 -0.62
N ILE A 555 -17.08 3.80 -1.91
CA ILE A 555 -17.89 2.64 -2.32
C ILE A 555 -17.06 1.38 -2.15
N GLU A 556 -17.48 0.59 -1.18
CA GLU A 556 -16.87 -0.68 -0.86
C GLU A 556 -17.01 -1.65 -2.03
N VAL A 557 -15.91 -2.25 -2.45
CA VAL A 557 -15.87 -3.32 -3.44
C VAL A 557 -16.83 -4.43 -3.00
N GLY A 558 -17.68 -4.89 -3.93
CA GLY A 558 -18.55 -6.05 -3.67
C GLY A 558 -20.04 -5.76 -3.51
N MET A 559 -20.50 -4.52 -3.75
CA MET A 559 -21.95 -4.29 -3.84
C MET A 559 -22.48 -4.92 -5.14
N ASP A 560 -23.37 -5.90 -4.97
CA ASP A 560 -24.07 -6.50 -6.09
C ASP A 560 -25.27 -5.63 -6.46
N VAL A 561 -25.17 -4.95 -7.61
CA VAL A 561 -26.24 -4.15 -8.21
C VAL A 561 -26.39 -4.63 -9.66
N PRO A 562 -27.22 -5.65 -9.92
CA PRO A 562 -27.29 -6.33 -11.23
C PRO A 562 -27.59 -5.37 -12.40
N ASN A 563 -28.33 -4.29 -12.15
CA ASN A 563 -28.73 -3.32 -13.18
C ASN A 563 -27.67 -2.23 -13.42
N ALA A 564 -26.61 -2.14 -12.63
CA ALA A 564 -25.53 -1.19 -12.84
C ALA A 564 -24.57 -1.70 -13.93
N SER A 565 -24.79 -1.26 -15.16
CA SER A 565 -24.04 -1.72 -16.34
C SER A 565 -22.95 -0.75 -16.82
N LEU A 566 -22.90 0.46 -16.29
CA LEU A 566 -21.92 1.48 -16.66
C LEU A 566 -21.26 2.04 -15.40
N MET A 567 -19.94 2.19 -15.45
CA MET A 567 -19.17 2.93 -14.46
C MET A 567 -18.37 4.02 -15.15
N VAL A 568 -18.53 5.25 -14.72
CA VAL A 568 -17.70 6.39 -15.12
C VAL A 568 -16.72 6.68 -14.01
N ILE A 569 -15.44 6.76 -14.34
CA ILE A 569 -14.37 7.11 -13.37
C ILE A 569 -13.81 8.46 -13.83
N GLU A 570 -14.05 9.47 -13.03
CA GLU A 570 -13.57 10.83 -13.24
C GLU A 570 -12.27 11.03 -12.45
N ASN A 571 -11.19 11.42 -13.17
CA ASN A 571 -9.86 11.54 -12.61
C ASN A 571 -9.27 12.93 -12.89
#